data_3d27b06baffa650933fa810f2ba11282
#
_entry.id   3d27b06baffa650933fa810f2ba11282
#
_cell.length_a   1.000
_cell.length_b   1.000
_cell.length_c   1.000
_cell.angle_alpha   90.00
_cell.angle_beta   90.00
_cell.angle_gamma   90.00
#
_symmetry.space_group_name_H-M   'P 1'
#
loop_
_entity.id
_entity.type
_entity.pdbx_description
1 polymer ?
#
loop_
_entity_poly.entity_id
_entity_poly.type
_entity_poly.pdbx_seq_one_letter_code
_entity_poly.pdbx_strand_id
1 'polypeptide(L)'
;ETIARKEEKESVDKLRLWLIENNFNKGINIDEDTKRYYPYNNFASHIIGFCGSDNQGLGGIEAKYDKILSGEKGRITRVKDGSGKEIDGTVEQYINATDGNGIITTIDMGVQSIVEKYLEEACIDNKCTDGGNVVVMDPTNGNILAMATYPTYNLNKPYEIVNNEISEKWDALSTKERNEALQAMWRNKAIADTYEPGSTFKLVTTSAALEEGITSPDNSGEFCCSGSITIAGVRIKCWRYYRPHGSQSLRQALMNSCNPIFIGLGQKLGVETYYSYLERFGFLNKTGIDLPGEAKGIFLDKSKVGPVELATISFGQRFEVTPIQMITMVSTIANKGKRMKPRLVKGTINSVTGEIEEFQPECTR
;
A
#
# COMPACT_ATOMS: atom_id res chain seq x y z
N GLU A 1 24.72 29.17 11.33
CA GLU A 1 23.76 28.23 11.94
C GLU A 1 22.38 28.45 11.32
N THR A 2 21.68 27.37 10.92
CA THR A 2 20.31 27.45 10.40
C THR A 2 19.34 27.58 11.58
N ILE A 3 18.59 28.68 11.63
CA ILE A 3 17.66 28.99 12.73
C ILE A 3 16.31 28.32 12.47
N ALA A 4 15.79 28.43 11.24
CA ALA A 4 14.52 27.82 10.82
C ALA A 4 14.58 27.44 9.33
N ARG A 5 13.73 26.49 8.92
CA ARG A 5 13.58 26.07 7.52
C ARG A 5 12.11 26.02 7.14
N LYS A 6 11.82 26.37 5.89
CA LYS A 6 10.50 26.25 5.26
C LYS A 6 9.38 26.98 6.02
N GLU A 7 9.74 28.11 6.60
CA GLU A 7 8.77 28.99 7.25
C GLU A 7 7.77 29.57 6.24
N GLU A 8 6.56 29.82 6.72
CA GLU A 8 5.51 30.42 5.88
C GLU A 8 5.88 31.86 5.50
N LYS A 9 5.54 32.27 4.28
CA LYS A 9 5.85 33.59 3.74
C LYS A 9 5.43 34.72 4.67
N GLU A 10 4.24 34.63 5.28
CA GLU A 10 3.76 35.67 6.22
C GLU A 10 4.67 35.83 7.45
N SER A 11 5.21 34.73 7.99
CA SER A 11 6.14 34.79 9.13
C SER A 11 7.46 35.41 8.73
N VAL A 12 7.95 35.07 7.54
CA VAL A 12 9.18 35.63 6.99
C VAL A 12 9.02 37.11 6.68
N ASP A 13 7.90 37.56 6.12
CA ASP A 13 7.62 38.95 5.82
C ASP A 13 7.50 39.79 7.11
N LYS A 14 6.89 39.26 8.17
CA LYS A 14 6.88 39.88 9.50
C LYS A 14 8.30 40.04 10.05
N LEU A 15 9.15 39.01 9.92
CA LEU A 15 10.54 39.09 10.33
C LEU A 15 11.31 40.11 9.52
N ARG A 16 11.12 40.18 8.19
CA ARG A 16 11.75 41.19 7.34
C ARG A 16 11.39 42.61 7.76
N LEU A 17 10.11 42.87 8.02
CA LEU A 17 9.65 44.18 8.51
C LEU A 17 10.27 44.52 9.85
N TRP A 18 10.29 43.59 10.80
CA TRP A 18 10.90 43.80 12.11
C TRP A 18 12.41 44.10 12.01
N LEU A 19 13.14 43.39 11.12
CA LEU A 19 14.56 43.63 10.86
C LEU A 19 14.81 45.06 10.33
N ILE A 20 13.95 45.53 9.43
CA ILE A 20 14.03 46.89 8.87
C ILE A 20 13.75 47.95 9.97
N GLU A 21 12.66 47.79 10.73
CA GLU A 21 12.26 48.73 11.79
C GLU A 21 13.32 48.85 12.89
N ASN A 22 14.05 47.77 13.19
CA ASN A 22 15.07 47.75 14.23
C ASN A 22 16.50 47.99 13.69
N ASN A 23 16.67 48.37 12.41
CA ASN A 23 17.95 48.59 11.75
C ASN A 23 18.92 47.37 11.80
N PHE A 24 18.37 46.18 11.81
CA PHE A 24 19.14 44.94 11.76
C PHE A 24 19.54 44.60 10.30
N ASN A 25 20.71 45.12 9.88
CA ASN A 25 21.19 45.00 8.50
C ASN A 25 22.17 43.85 8.29
N LYS A 26 22.56 43.12 9.33
CA LYS A 26 23.56 42.01 9.25
C LYS A 26 23.25 40.92 10.26
N GLY A 27 23.62 39.68 9.93
CA GLY A 27 23.58 38.53 10.84
C GLY A 27 22.43 37.56 10.63
N ILE A 28 21.38 37.95 9.89
CA ILE A 28 20.28 37.04 9.51
C ILE A 28 20.17 37.06 7.99
N ASN A 29 20.36 35.91 7.38
CA ASN A 29 20.12 35.67 5.96
C ASN A 29 18.79 34.97 5.79
N ILE A 30 18.00 35.41 4.82
CA ILE A 30 16.71 34.83 4.47
C ILE A 30 16.79 34.40 3.00
N ASP A 31 16.89 33.10 2.80
CA ASP A 31 16.93 32.50 1.47
C ASP A 31 15.54 31.99 1.08
N GLU A 32 15.22 32.06 -0.21
CA GLU A 32 13.99 31.45 -0.74
C GLU A 32 14.16 29.94 -0.83
N ASP A 33 13.13 29.21 -0.39
CA ASP A 33 13.06 27.76 -0.47
C ASP A 33 11.65 27.34 -0.93
N THR A 34 11.51 26.09 -1.37
CA THR A 34 10.23 25.52 -1.77
C THR A 34 9.71 24.57 -0.70
N LYS A 35 8.39 24.56 -0.52
CA LYS A 35 7.71 23.67 0.42
C LYS A 35 6.61 22.89 -0.29
N ARG A 36 6.61 21.57 -0.11
CA ARG A 36 5.51 20.74 -0.56
C ARG A 36 4.29 20.98 0.31
N TYR A 37 3.15 21.21 -0.32
CA TYR A 37 1.88 21.48 0.35
C TYR A 37 0.82 20.48 -0.11
N TYR A 38 0.08 19.91 0.83
CA TYR A 38 -0.96 18.91 0.60
C TYR A 38 -2.33 19.51 0.97
N PRO A 39 -3.12 19.96 -0.02
CA PRO A 39 -4.37 20.71 0.21
C PRO A 39 -5.41 19.98 1.05
N TYR A 40 -5.41 18.65 0.98
CA TYR A 40 -6.41 17.80 1.64
C TYR A 40 -5.87 17.10 2.90
N ASN A 41 -4.74 17.55 3.44
CA ASN A 41 -4.15 17.07 4.68
C ASN A 41 -4.01 15.54 4.78
N ASN A 42 -5.08 14.85 5.23
CA ASN A 42 -5.06 13.41 5.52
C ASN A 42 -5.46 12.53 4.34
N PHE A 43 -6.03 13.12 3.28
CA PHE A 43 -6.58 12.39 2.15
C PHE A 43 -5.50 11.58 1.44
N ALA A 44 -5.76 10.28 1.26
CA ALA A 44 -4.87 9.32 0.60
C ALA A 44 -3.43 9.33 1.17
N SER A 45 -3.27 9.60 2.48
CA SER A 45 -1.97 9.87 3.11
C SER A 45 -0.94 8.75 2.87
N HIS A 46 -1.34 7.49 2.99
CA HIS A 46 -0.47 6.33 2.78
C HIS A 46 -0.14 6.04 1.30
N ILE A 47 -0.89 6.65 0.38
CA ILE A 47 -0.62 6.57 -1.07
C ILE A 47 0.30 7.70 -1.50
N ILE A 48 -0.08 8.95 -1.17
CA ILE A 48 0.66 10.14 -1.58
C ILE A 48 2.03 10.13 -0.93
N GLY A 49 2.09 9.90 0.38
CA GLY A 49 3.32 10.05 1.14
C GLY A 49 3.68 11.51 1.35
N PHE A 50 4.90 11.79 1.79
CA PHE A 50 5.34 13.14 2.12
C PHE A 50 6.81 13.36 1.75
N CYS A 51 7.20 14.64 1.66
CA CYS A 51 8.58 15.05 1.44
C CYS A 51 9.24 15.47 2.75
N GLY A 52 10.54 15.24 2.85
CA GLY A 52 11.39 15.70 3.92
C GLY A 52 11.72 17.19 3.84
N SER A 53 12.56 17.66 4.77
CA SER A 53 12.99 19.06 4.85
C SER A 53 13.79 19.53 3.64
N ASP A 54 14.41 18.62 2.92
CA ASP A 54 15.21 18.86 1.71
C ASP A 54 14.43 18.58 0.40
N ASN A 55 13.11 18.49 0.49
CA ASN A 55 12.18 18.17 -0.59
C ASN A 55 12.32 16.75 -1.18
N GLN A 56 13.09 15.86 -0.57
CA GLN A 56 13.16 14.46 -0.97
C GLN A 56 11.87 13.74 -0.55
N GLY A 57 11.29 12.95 -1.46
CA GLY A 57 10.16 12.08 -1.14
C GLY A 57 10.54 10.95 -0.17
N LEU A 58 9.82 10.82 0.94
CA LEU A 58 10.11 9.84 2.00
C LEU A 58 9.10 8.70 2.08
N GLY A 59 7.92 8.83 1.48
CA GLY A 59 6.90 7.80 1.47
C GLY A 59 6.01 7.87 0.24
N GLY A 60 5.23 6.82 0.01
CA GLY A 60 4.19 6.81 -1.03
C GLY A 60 4.69 7.11 -2.45
N ILE A 61 3.84 7.78 -3.21
CA ILE A 61 4.13 8.26 -4.57
C ILE A 61 5.26 9.28 -4.57
N GLU A 62 5.34 10.17 -3.55
CA GLU A 62 6.43 11.15 -3.43
C GLU A 62 7.80 10.46 -3.44
N ALA A 63 7.97 9.37 -2.70
CA ALA A 63 9.23 8.62 -2.69
C ALA A 63 9.45 7.80 -3.98
N LYS A 64 8.39 7.19 -4.51
CA LYS A 64 8.50 6.32 -5.70
C LYS A 64 8.87 7.09 -6.94
N TYR A 65 8.31 8.28 -7.09
CA TYR A 65 8.45 9.13 -8.27
C TYR A 65 9.26 10.41 -7.99
N ASP A 66 10.06 10.42 -6.92
CA ASP A 66 10.87 11.56 -6.50
C ASP A 66 11.68 12.18 -7.64
N LYS A 67 12.32 11.36 -8.46
CA LYS A 67 13.11 11.82 -9.61
C LYS A 67 12.29 12.57 -10.68
N ILE A 68 11.00 12.25 -10.82
CA ILE A 68 10.10 12.90 -11.78
C ILE A 68 9.56 14.18 -11.15
N LEU A 69 9.23 14.14 -9.86
CA LEU A 69 8.58 15.23 -9.14
C LEU A 69 9.56 16.35 -8.73
N SER A 70 10.82 16.02 -8.42
CA SER A 70 11.78 16.99 -7.87
C SER A 70 12.44 17.91 -8.90
N GLY A 71 12.40 17.58 -10.19
CA GLY A 71 13.06 18.34 -11.24
C GLY A 71 14.59 18.41 -11.10
N GLU A 72 15.20 19.43 -11.70
CA GLU A 72 16.63 19.67 -11.63
C GLU A 72 16.93 20.96 -10.85
N LYS A 73 17.82 20.86 -9.86
CA LYS A 73 18.21 21.99 -9.02
C LYS A 73 19.02 23.00 -9.84
N GLY A 74 18.65 24.25 -9.75
CA GLY A 74 19.48 25.35 -10.28
C GLY A 74 20.83 25.42 -9.56
N ARG A 75 21.81 26.01 -10.21
CA ARG A 75 23.16 26.18 -9.67
C ARG A 75 23.68 27.58 -9.93
N ILE A 76 24.18 28.20 -8.86
CA ILE A 76 24.90 29.47 -8.95
C ILE A 76 26.38 29.19 -8.65
N THR A 77 27.25 29.47 -9.57
CA THR A 77 28.70 29.36 -9.36
C THR A 77 29.27 30.76 -9.17
N ARG A 78 29.82 31.03 -8.00
CA ARG A 78 30.48 32.30 -7.65
C ARG A 78 31.96 32.07 -7.42
N VAL A 79 32.81 32.99 -7.86
CA VAL A 79 34.24 32.95 -7.59
C VAL A 79 34.53 33.73 -6.31
N LYS A 80 35.22 33.11 -5.36
CA LYS A 80 35.61 33.71 -4.10
C LYS A 80 37.13 33.81 -4.03
N ASP A 81 37.66 34.83 -3.38
CA ASP A 81 39.08 34.95 -3.06
C ASP A 81 39.50 33.95 -1.96
N GLY A 82 40.83 33.87 -1.67
CA GLY A 82 41.37 32.98 -0.66
C GLY A 82 40.92 33.24 0.78
N SER A 83 40.20 34.34 1.02
CA SER A 83 39.60 34.72 2.30
C SER A 83 38.08 34.41 2.32
N GLY A 84 37.52 33.89 1.21
CA GLY A 84 36.09 33.58 1.11
C GLY A 84 35.19 34.75 0.70
N LYS A 85 35.80 35.92 0.37
CA LYS A 85 35.07 37.12 -0.09
C LYS A 85 34.81 37.05 -1.58
N GLU A 86 33.62 37.44 -2.00
CA GLU A 86 33.25 37.50 -3.43
C GLU A 86 34.13 38.53 -4.16
N ILE A 87 34.64 38.14 -5.35
CA ILE A 87 35.47 38.99 -6.19
C ILE A 87 34.55 39.77 -7.12
N ASP A 88 34.46 41.08 -6.93
CA ASP A 88 33.68 41.97 -7.76
C ASP A 88 34.13 41.89 -9.26
N GLY A 89 33.16 41.73 -10.15
CA GLY A 89 33.40 41.64 -11.61
C GLY A 89 33.70 40.25 -12.16
N THR A 90 33.62 39.19 -11.31
CA THR A 90 33.67 37.81 -11.83
C THR A 90 32.31 37.38 -12.40
N VAL A 91 32.32 36.60 -13.50
CA VAL A 91 31.11 36.10 -14.15
C VAL A 91 30.45 35.07 -13.25
N GLU A 92 29.26 35.39 -12.74
CA GLU A 92 28.39 34.42 -12.12
C GLU A 92 27.78 33.54 -13.19
N GLN A 93 27.96 32.24 -13.07
CA GLN A 93 27.29 31.29 -13.96
C GLN A 93 25.99 30.84 -13.31
N TYR A 94 24.89 31.24 -13.92
CA TYR A 94 23.53 30.87 -13.51
C TYR A 94 23.04 29.69 -14.35
N ILE A 95 22.70 28.60 -13.71
CA ILE A 95 21.92 27.50 -14.29
C ILE A 95 20.56 27.56 -13.60
N ASN A 96 19.51 27.82 -14.37
CA ASN A 96 18.16 27.88 -13.83
C ASN A 96 17.71 26.49 -13.35
N ALA A 97 16.92 26.44 -12.29
CA ALA A 97 16.20 25.24 -11.90
C ALA A 97 15.18 24.85 -12.98
N THR A 98 14.97 23.56 -13.17
CA THR A 98 13.91 23.04 -14.02
C THR A 98 12.88 22.35 -13.13
N ASP A 99 11.61 22.75 -13.23
CA ASP A 99 10.53 22.17 -12.47
C ASP A 99 10.32 20.69 -12.78
N GLY A 100 9.99 19.91 -11.76
CA GLY A 100 9.62 18.51 -11.93
C GLY A 100 8.28 18.35 -12.65
N ASN A 101 8.08 17.18 -13.23
CA ASN A 101 6.82 16.84 -13.88
C ASN A 101 5.75 16.46 -12.87
N GLY A 102 4.47 16.62 -13.24
CA GLY A 102 3.34 16.16 -12.46
C GLY A 102 3.07 14.67 -12.65
N ILE A 103 2.40 14.06 -11.68
CA ILE A 103 1.94 12.66 -11.71
C ILE A 103 0.43 12.61 -11.80
N ILE A 104 -0.09 11.80 -12.72
CA ILE A 104 -1.53 11.56 -12.86
C ILE A 104 -1.84 10.19 -12.24
N THR A 105 -2.59 10.22 -11.13
CA THR A 105 -2.95 8.99 -10.41
C THR A 105 -4.21 8.33 -10.96
N THR A 106 -4.41 7.05 -10.60
CA THR A 106 -5.64 6.30 -10.90
C THR A 106 -6.71 6.51 -9.82
N ILE A 107 -6.38 7.19 -8.73
CA ILE A 107 -7.29 7.40 -7.60
C ILE A 107 -8.50 8.24 -8.05
N ASP A 108 -9.68 7.72 -7.78
CA ASP A 108 -10.93 8.46 -7.88
C ASP A 108 -11.21 9.15 -6.54
N MET A 109 -11.22 10.48 -6.54
CA MET A 109 -11.39 11.26 -5.31
C MET A 109 -12.72 10.97 -4.59
N GLY A 110 -13.80 10.71 -5.34
CA GLY A 110 -15.10 10.39 -4.76
C GLY A 110 -15.08 9.03 -4.08
N VAL A 111 -14.54 8.02 -4.76
CA VAL A 111 -14.42 6.66 -4.20
C VAL A 111 -13.48 6.65 -3.00
N GLN A 112 -12.32 7.31 -3.09
CA GLN A 112 -11.36 7.40 -1.98
C GLN A 112 -11.97 8.06 -0.74
N SER A 113 -12.67 9.19 -0.92
CA SER A 113 -13.32 9.90 0.21
C SER A 113 -14.38 9.04 0.91
N ILE A 114 -15.18 8.30 0.12
CA ILE A 114 -16.20 7.40 0.66
C ILE A 114 -15.53 6.26 1.44
N VAL A 115 -14.50 5.67 0.87
CA VAL A 115 -13.78 4.54 1.48
C VAL A 115 -13.09 4.97 2.78
N GLU A 116 -12.41 6.11 2.80
CA GLU A 116 -11.76 6.63 4.03
C GLU A 116 -12.78 6.87 5.13
N LYS A 117 -13.89 7.55 4.81
CA LYS A 117 -14.95 7.84 5.76
C LYS A 117 -15.50 6.57 6.40
N TYR A 118 -15.93 5.60 5.59
CA TYR A 118 -16.55 4.39 6.13
C TYR A 118 -15.55 3.44 6.78
N LEU A 119 -14.28 3.45 6.38
CA LEU A 119 -13.23 2.70 7.07
C LEU A 119 -13.00 3.26 8.48
N GLU A 120 -12.92 4.59 8.61
CA GLU A 120 -12.78 5.26 9.90
C GLU A 120 -13.98 4.94 10.82
N GLU A 121 -15.21 5.16 10.34
CA GLU A 121 -16.43 4.83 11.08
C GLU A 121 -16.44 3.36 11.54
N ALA A 122 -16.15 2.43 10.62
CA ALA A 122 -16.11 1.00 10.94
C ALA A 122 -15.05 0.64 11.98
N CYS A 123 -13.86 1.23 11.90
CA CYS A 123 -12.78 1.00 12.86
C CYS A 123 -13.13 1.54 14.26
N ILE A 124 -13.75 2.70 14.32
CA ILE A 124 -14.19 3.32 15.59
C ILE A 124 -15.31 2.50 16.23
N ASP A 125 -16.36 2.19 15.46
CA ASP A 125 -17.55 1.47 15.96
C ASP A 125 -17.21 0.06 16.45
N ASN A 126 -16.27 -0.61 15.80
CA ASN A 126 -15.83 -1.96 16.16
C ASN A 126 -14.57 -1.98 17.04
N LYS A 127 -14.08 -0.83 17.48
CA LYS A 127 -12.88 -0.70 18.33
C LYS A 127 -11.67 -1.46 17.78
N CYS A 128 -11.39 -1.27 16.50
CA CYS A 128 -10.26 -1.91 15.83
C CYS A 128 -8.94 -1.27 16.31
N THR A 129 -8.28 -1.87 17.27
CA THR A 129 -7.03 -1.36 17.88
C THR A 129 -5.89 -1.26 16.88
N ASP A 130 -5.84 -2.20 15.94
CA ASP A 130 -4.81 -2.24 14.88
C ASP A 130 -5.22 -1.49 13.62
N GLY A 131 -6.39 -0.82 13.66
CA GLY A 131 -6.94 -0.11 12.53
C GLY A 131 -7.48 -1.04 11.43
N GLY A 132 -7.44 -0.59 10.17
CA GLY A 132 -7.95 -1.34 9.04
C GLY A 132 -7.44 -0.82 7.71
N ASN A 133 -7.76 -1.54 6.64
CA ASN A 133 -7.48 -1.08 5.29
C ASN A 133 -8.58 -1.51 4.31
N VAL A 134 -8.74 -0.75 3.22
CA VAL A 134 -9.63 -1.06 2.11
C VAL A 134 -8.91 -0.77 0.80
N VAL A 135 -9.07 -1.66 -0.17
CA VAL A 135 -8.55 -1.47 -1.54
C VAL A 135 -9.70 -1.65 -2.53
N VAL A 136 -9.84 -0.72 -3.46
CA VAL A 136 -10.77 -0.79 -4.59
C VAL A 136 -9.98 -0.78 -5.88
N MET A 137 -10.14 -1.83 -6.70
CA MET A 137 -9.38 -2.04 -7.92
C MET A 137 -10.32 -2.30 -9.10
N ASP A 138 -10.04 -1.66 -10.24
CA ASP A 138 -10.66 -2.01 -11.51
C ASP A 138 -9.99 -3.28 -12.06
N PRO A 139 -10.73 -4.40 -12.16
CA PRO A 139 -10.16 -5.66 -12.60
C PRO A 139 -9.72 -5.65 -14.08
N THR A 140 -10.24 -4.75 -14.89
CA THR A 140 -10.00 -4.73 -16.34
C THR A 140 -8.63 -4.17 -16.72
N ASN A 141 -8.09 -3.26 -15.90
CA ASN A 141 -6.86 -2.52 -16.20
C ASN A 141 -5.86 -2.43 -15.05
N GLY A 142 -6.23 -2.93 -13.85
CA GLY A 142 -5.35 -2.90 -12.67
C GLY A 142 -5.30 -1.56 -11.92
N ASN A 143 -6.09 -0.58 -12.32
CA ASN A 143 -6.13 0.71 -11.66
C ASN A 143 -6.66 0.58 -10.23
N ILE A 144 -5.91 1.08 -9.28
CA ILE A 144 -6.39 1.26 -7.90
C ILE A 144 -7.20 2.56 -7.86
N LEU A 145 -8.51 2.43 -7.68
CA LEU A 145 -9.43 3.56 -7.59
C LEU A 145 -9.46 4.17 -6.20
N ALA A 146 -9.23 3.34 -5.18
CA ALA A 146 -9.05 3.78 -3.79
C ALA A 146 -8.19 2.80 -3.02
N MET A 147 -7.39 3.31 -2.09
CA MET A 147 -6.64 2.54 -1.13
C MET A 147 -6.55 3.35 0.16
N ALA A 148 -7.22 2.89 1.19
CA ALA A 148 -7.26 3.56 2.49
C ALA A 148 -6.65 2.67 3.57
N THR A 149 -5.94 3.30 4.49
CA THR A 149 -5.43 2.70 5.73
C THR A 149 -5.85 3.60 6.89
N TYR A 150 -6.41 3.03 7.95
CA TYR A 150 -6.76 3.73 9.16
C TYR A 150 -5.89 3.24 10.33
N PRO A 151 -5.43 4.13 11.23
CA PRO A 151 -5.61 5.59 11.21
C PRO A 151 -4.82 6.28 10.11
N THR A 152 -5.30 7.42 9.62
CA THR A 152 -4.61 8.30 8.68
C THR A 152 -3.68 9.27 9.43
N TYR A 153 -2.82 9.98 8.71
CA TYR A 153 -1.97 11.04 9.27
C TYR A 153 -1.96 12.28 8.37
N ASN A 154 -1.62 13.44 8.94
CA ASN A 154 -1.55 14.70 8.21
C ASN A 154 -0.24 14.81 7.41
N LEU A 155 -0.36 14.88 6.08
CA LEU A 155 0.78 14.97 5.16
C LEU A 155 1.59 16.26 5.33
N ASN A 156 0.96 17.36 5.79
CA ASN A 156 1.65 18.62 6.08
C ASN A 156 2.39 18.58 7.44
N LYS A 157 2.06 17.60 8.29
CA LYS A 157 2.62 17.41 9.63
C LYS A 157 2.95 15.93 9.89
N PRO A 158 3.78 15.30 9.04
CA PRO A 158 3.95 13.86 9.03
C PRO A 158 4.64 13.30 10.28
N TYR A 159 5.23 14.15 11.10
CA TYR A 159 5.91 13.79 12.35
C TYR A 159 5.03 13.97 13.60
N GLU A 160 3.81 14.51 13.45
CA GLU A 160 2.84 14.56 14.55
C GLU A 160 2.13 13.21 14.69
N ILE A 161 2.32 12.57 15.85
CA ILE A 161 1.71 11.25 16.14
C ILE A 161 0.19 11.40 16.32
N VAL A 162 -0.57 10.57 15.61
CA VAL A 162 -2.04 10.53 15.67
C VAL A 162 -2.56 9.69 16.84
N ASN A 163 -1.79 8.69 17.29
CA ASN A 163 -2.17 7.85 18.42
C ASN A 163 -2.04 8.62 19.74
N ASN A 164 -3.17 8.86 20.42
CA ASN A 164 -3.22 9.65 21.65
C ASN A 164 -2.37 9.05 22.79
N GLU A 165 -2.39 7.73 22.98
CA GLU A 165 -1.62 7.07 24.05
C GLU A 165 -0.11 7.21 23.85
N ILE A 166 0.34 7.21 22.59
CA ILE A 166 1.75 7.42 22.25
C ILE A 166 2.09 8.91 22.35
N SER A 167 1.19 9.80 21.90
CA SER A 167 1.36 11.25 21.94
C SER A 167 1.53 11.76 23.38
N GLU A 168 0.72 11.25 24.31
CA GLU A 168 0.81 11.60 25.73
C GLU A 168 2.16 11.24 26.37
N LYS A 169 2.82 10.20 25.85
CA LYS A 169 4.12 9.71 26.34
C LYS A 169 5.30 10.13 25.49
N TRP A 170 5.05 10.92 24.44
CA TRP A 170 6.04 11.21 23.40
C TRP A 170 7.40 11.67 23.91
N ASP A 171 7.39 12.59 24.89
CA ASP A 171 8.63 13.15 25.44
C ASP A 171 9.43 12.16 26.31
N ALA A 172 8.76 11.15 26.84
CA ALA A 172 9.38 10.09 27.61
C ALA A 172 9.96 8.94 26.76
N LEU A 173 9.57 8.86 25.48
CA LEU A 173 10.05 7.81 24.58
C LEU A 173 11.50 8.06 24.14
N SER A 174 12.27 6.97 24.03
CA SER A 174 13.58 6.98 23.40
C SER A 174 13.48 7.31 21.90
N THR A 175 14.59 7.75 21.31
CA THR A 175 14.66 8.00 19.85
C THR A 175 14.26 6.79 19.02
N LYS A 176 14.61 5.59 19.47
CA LYS A 176 14.24 4.34 18.79
C LYS A 176 12.72 4.13 18.81
N GLU A 177 12.09 4.25 19.96
CA GLU A 177 10.63 4.08 20.12
C GLU A 177 9.85 5.14 19.34
N ARG A 178 10.31 6.39 19.31
CA ARG A 178 9.73 7.45 18.47
C ARG A 178 9.79 7.10 16.98
N ASN A 179 10.94 6.62 16.50
CA ASN A 179 11.10 6.22 15.11
C ASN A 179 10.21 5.01 14.76
N GLU A 180 10.10 4.02 15.63
CA GLU A 180 9.22 2.86 15.44
C GLU A 180 7.75 3.29 15.37
N ALA A 181 7.32 4.21 16.23
CA ALA A 181 5.96 4.75 16.22
C ALA A 181 5.64 5.53 14.92
N LEU A 182 6.58 6.36 14.44
CA LEU A 182 6.44 7.09 13.18
C LEU A 182 6.37 6.13 11.99
N GLN A 183 7.27 5.15 11.93
CA GLN A 183 7.25 4.13 10.87
C GLN A 183 5.96 3.31 10.86
N ALA A 184 5.43 2.97 12.03
CA ALA A 184 4.14 2.29 12.15
C ALA A 184 2.98 3.16 11.65
N MET A 185 2.99 4.47 11.94
CA MET A 185 2.00 5.43 11.47
C MET A 185 2.04 5.62 9.95
N TRP A 186 3.23 5.68 9.33
CA TRP A 186 3.39 5.86 7.88
C TRP A 186 3.19 4.57 7.07
N ARG A 187 3.12 3.43 7.73
CA ARG A 187 3.04 2.13 7.09
C ARG A 187 1.73 1.95 6.33
N ASN A 188 1.81 1.70 5.01
CA ASN A 188 0.66 1.34 4.20
C ASN A 188 0.32 -0.14 4.40
N LYS A 189 -0.66 -0.42 5.27
CA LYS A 189 -1.06 -1.78 5.64
C LYS A 189 -1.57 -2.60 4.46
N ALA A 190 -2.15 -1.96 3.44
CA ALA A 190 -2.68 -2.66 2.27
C ALA A 190 -1.61 -3.39 1.45
N ILE A 191 -0.35 -2.92 1.49
CA ILE A 191 0.76 -3.49 0.72
C ILE A 191 1.88 -4.07 1.59
N ALA A 192 1.99 -3.64 2.85
CA ALA A 192 3.12 -3.95 3.71
C ALA A 192 2.79 -4.97 4.81
N ASP A 193 1.52 -5.13 5.20
CA ASP A 193 1.11 -6.09 6.22
C ASP A 193 0.63 -7.38 5.60
N THR A 194 0.93 -8.49 6.27
CA THR A 194 0.49 -9.82 5.87
C THR A 194 -0.50 -10.37 6.90
N TYR A 195 -1.43 -11.20 6.43
CA TYR A 195 -2.45 -11.82 7.26
C TYR A 195 -2.89 -13.17 6.67
N GLU A 196 -3.47 -14.03 7.48
CA GLU A 196 -4.11 -15.25 7.01
C GLU A 196 -5.44 -14.91 6.30
N PRO A 197 -5.58 -15.17 4.98
CA PRO A 197 -6.76 -14.74 4.22
C PRO A 197 -8.05 -15.50 4.57
N GLY A 198 -7.93 -16.65 5.22
CA GLY A 198 -9.05 -17.46 5.61
C GLY A 198 -9.93 -17.88 4.42
N SER A 199 -11.22 -17.93 4.62
CA SER A 199 -12.18 -18.46 3.66
C SER A 199 -12.27 -17.71 2.33
N THR A 200 -11.79 -16.48 2.23
CA THR A 200 -11.70 -15.77 0.95
C THR A 200 -10.75 -16.45 -0.03
N PHE A 201 -9.77 -17.17 0.49
CA PHE A 201 -8.81 -17.94 -0.30
C PHE A 201 -9.41 -19.20 -0.95
N LYS A 202 -10.59 -19.65 -0.53
CA LYS A 202 -11.30 -20.76 -1.17
C LYS A 202 -11.60 -20.53 -2.65
N LEU A 203 -11.58 -19.28 -3.07
CA LEU A 203 -11.68 -18.92 -4.49
C LEU A 203 -10.54 -19.51 -5.33
N VAL A 204 -9.32 -19.55 -4.80
CA VAL A 204 -8.17 -20.19 -5.47
C VAL A 204 -8.41 -21.69 -5.60
N THR A 205 -8.78 -22.36 -4.51
CA THR A 205 -9.08 -23.81 -4.50
C THR A 205 -10.24 -24.15 -5.45
N THR A 206 -11.29 -23.32 -5.46
CA THR A 206 -12.42 -23.45 -6.38
C THR A 206 -11.97 -23.35 -7.83
N SER A 207 -11.23 -22.30 -8.17
CA SER A 207 -10.74 -22.04 -9.53
C SER A 207 -9.85 -23.20 -10.02
N ALA A 208 -8.91 -23.64 -9.17
CA ALA A 208 -8.03 -24.75 -9.49
C ALA A 208 -8.82 -26.05 -9.70
N ALA A 209 -9.76 -26.38 -8.82
CA ALA A 209 -10.55 -27.62 -8.93
C ALA A 209 -11.46 -27.65 -10.17
N LEU A 210 -12.00 -26.49 -10.56
CA LEU A 210 -12.80 -26.36 -11.79
C LEU A 210 -11.94 -26.48 -13.05
N GLU A 211 -10.80 -25.78 -13.08
CA GLU A 211 -9.88 -25.80 -14.23
C GLU A 211 -9.28 -27.17 -14.48
N GLU A 212 -8.95 -27.92 -13.42
CA GLU A 212 -8.46 -29.31 -13.50
C GLU A 212 -9.57 -30.35 -13.72
N GLY A 213 -10.83 -29.91 -13.85
CA GLY A 213 -11.96 -30.81 -14.09
C GLY A 213 -12.28 -31.78 -12.93
N ILE A 214 -11.79 -31.47 -11.71
CA ILE A 214 -12.00 -32.32 -10.52
C ILE A 214 -13.46 -32.29 -10.07
N THR A 215 -14.18 -31.22 -10.36
CA THR A 215 -15.57 -30.98 -9.97
C THR A 215 -16.25 -30.04 -10.95
N SER A 216 -17.57 -29.91 -10.83
CA SER A 216 -18.37 -28.92 -11.55
C SER A 216 -19.23 -28.11 -10.57
N PRO A 217 -19.69 -26.89 -10.94
CA PRO A 217 -20.37 -25.99 -9.99
C PRO A 217 -21.66 -26.59 -9.39
N ASP A 218 -22.42 -27.29 -10.16
CA ASP A 218 -23.82 -27.62 -9.87
C ASP A 218 -24.11 -29.13 -9.73
N ASN A 219 -23.08 -29.99 -9.69
CA ASN A 219 -23.28 -31.41 -9.42
C ASN A 219 -23.93 -31.59 -8.03
N SER A 220 -25.22 -31.93 -8.07
CA SER A 220 -26.00 -32.10 -6.83
C SER A 220 -25.52 -33.30 -6.04
N GLY A 221 -25.25 -33.11 -4.74
CA GLY A 221 -24.86 -34.18 -3.86
C GLY A 221 -23.45 -34.73 -4.04
N GLU A 222 -22.61 -34.07 -4.83
CA GLU A 222 -21.23 -34.51 -5.07
C GLU A 222 -20.41 -34.58 -3.77
N PHE A 223 -20.68 -33.69 -2.83
CA PHE A 223 -19.95 -33.56 -1.56
C PHE A 223 -20.84 -33.81 -0.37
N CYS A 224 -20.27 -34.39 0.69
CA CYS A 224 -20.96 -34.58 1.96
C CYS A 224 -20.09 -34.06 3.12
N CYS A 225 -20.66 -33.18 3.92
CA CYS A 225 -20.04 -32.69 5.14
C CYS A 225 -20.63 -33.33 6.38
N SER A 226 -19.91 -34.22 7.03
CA SER A 226 -20.26 -34.85 8.30
C SER A 226 -19.83 -34.04 9.55
N GLY A 227 -19.36 -32.78 9.37
CA GLY A 227 -18.90 -31.91 10.46
C GLY A 227 -17.40 -31.94 10.70
N SER A 228 -16.65 -32.87 10.13
CA SER A 228 -15.17 -32.89 10.20
C SER A 228 -14.61 -33.76 9.09
N ILE A 229 -13.31 -33.66 8.86
CA ILE A 229 -12.51 -34.54 8.01
C ILE A 229 -11.22 -34.90 8.74
N THR A 230 -10.72 -36.11 8.52
CA THR A 230 -9.45 -36.56 9.12
C THR A 230 -8.41 -36.69 8.01
N ILE A 231 -7.28 -35.98 8.16
CA ILE A 231 -6.14 -36.01 7.23
C ILE A 231 -4.88 -36.41 7.98
N ALA A 232 -4.23 -37.47 7.57
CA ALA A 232 -3.04 -38.02 8.21
C ALA A 232 -3.15 -38.12 9.76
N GLY A 233 -4.32 -38.60 10.24
CA GLY A 233 -4.59 -38.73 11.68
C GLY A 233 -5.05 -37.47 12.38
N VAL A 234 -4.99 -36.29 11.73
CA VAL A 234 -5.42 -35.01 12.31
C VAL A 234 -6.87 -34.73 11.93
N ARG A 235 -7.72 -34.56 12.94
CA ARG A 235 -9.14 -34.23 12.74
C ARG A 235 -9.32 -32.72 12.62
N ILE A 236 -9.81 -32.26 11.48
CA ILE A 236 -10.10 -30.86 11.18
C ILE A 236 -11.62 -30.66 11.17
N LYS A 237 -12.13 -29.77 12.02
CA LYS A 237 -13.58 -29.53 12.16
C LYS A 237 -14.06 -28.50 11.13
N CYS A 238 -15.29 -28.72 10.66
CA CYS A 238 -16.06 -27.65 10.01
C CYS A 238 -16.46 -26.60 11.06
N TRP A 239 -16.55 -25.32 10.68
CA TRP A 239 -17.05 -24.30 11.58
C TRP A 239 -18.45 -24.63 12.12
N ARG A 240 -19.24 -25.38 11.34
CA ARG A 240 -20.58 -25.84 11.70
C ARG A 240 -20.59 -27.33 12.11
N TYR A 241 -19.57 -27.81 12.83
CA TYR A 241 -19.42 -29.23 13.19
C TYR A 241 -20.57 -29.78 14.05
N TYR A 242 -21.24 -28.93 14.83
CA TYR A 242 -22.37 -29.28 15.70
C TYR A 242 -23.68 -29.49 14.91
N ARG A 243 -23.78 -28.98 13.69
CA ARG A 243 -24.91 -29.16 12.76
C ARG A 243 -24.38 -29.23 11.33
N PRO A 244 -23.83 -30.37 10.92
CA PRO A 244 -23.16 -30.52 9.64
C PRO A 244 -24.01 -30.09 8.44
N HIS A 245 -23.34 -29.64 7.37
CA HIS A 245 -24.02 -29.15 6.18
C HIS A 245 -24.72 -30.30 5.38
N GLY A 246 -24.27 -31.56 5.54
CA GLY A 246 -24.77 -32.67 4.78
C GLY A 246 -24.32 -32.66 3.32
N SER A 247 -25.19 -33.15 2.44
CA SER A 247 -24.96 -33.20 1.01
C SER A 247 -25.00 -31.84 0.34
N GLN A 248 -24.01 -31.52 -0.51
CA GLN A 248 -23.84 -30.19 -1.14
C GLN A 248 -23.25 -30.35 -2.55
N SER A 249 -23.58 -29.38 -3.42
CA SER A 249 -22.79 -29.08 -4.63
C SER A 249 -21.58 -28.21 -4.28
N LEU A 250 -20.65 -28.00 -5.23
CA LEU A 250 -19.55 -27.06 -5.05
C LEU A 250 -20.05 -25.63 -4.74
N ARG A 251 -21.08 -25.17 -5.46
CA ARG A 251 -21.72 -23.86 -5.23
C ARG A 251 -22.22 -23.75 -3.79
N GLN A 252 -22.94 -24.74 -3.30
CA GLN A 252 -23.44 -24.77 -1.92
C GLN A 252 -22.30 -24.84 -0.90
N ALA A 253 -21.25 -25.61 -1.19
CA ALA A 253 -20.07 -25.70 -0.33
C ALA A 253 -19.34 -24.37 -0.20
N LEU A 254 -19.23 -23.58 -1.29
CA LEU A 254 -18.65 -22.24 -1.29
C LEU A 254 -19.54 -21.25 -0.52
N MET A 255 -20.84 -21.23 -0.78
CA MET A 255 -21.83 -20.40 -0.06
C MET A 255 -21.82 -20.67 1.45
N ASN A 256 -21.69 -21.94 1.82
CA ASN A 256 -21.64 -22.38 3.23
C ASN A 256 -20.23 -22.27 3.83
N SER A 257 -19.24 -21.90 3.06
CA SER A 257 -17.83 -21.87 3.49
C SER A 257 -17.36 -23.16 4.18
N CYS A 258 -17.70 -24.32 3.59
CA CYS A 258 -17.56 -25.65 4.21
C CYS A 258 -16.11 -26.16 4.16
N ASN A 259 -15.32 -26.01 5.22
CA ASN A 259 -13.90 -26.38 5.27
C ASN A 259 -13.62 -27.84 4.82
N PRO A 260 -14.35 -28.90 5.29
CA PRO A 260 -14.07 -30.28 4.87
C PRO A 260 -14.07 -30.49 3.37
N ILE A 261 -14.96 -29.81 2.63
CA ILE A 261 -15.03 -29.95 1.17
C ILE A 261 -13.82 -29.32 0.51
N PHE A 262 -13.43 -28.12 0.92
CA PHE A 262 -12.24 -27.46 0.36
C PHE A 262 -10.95 -28.20 0.71
N ILE A 263 -10.86 -28.80 1.88
CA ILE A 263 -9.78 -29.72 2.25
C ILE A 263 -9.73 -30.90 1.28
N GLY A 264 -10.86 -31.53 1.03
CA GLY A 264 -10.96 -32.66 0.09
C GLY A 264 -10.55 -32.28 -1.34
N LEU A 265 -10.94 -31.09 -1.81
CA LEU A 265 -10.52 -30.56 -3.10
C LEU A 265 -9.01 -30.28 -3.14
N GLY A 266 -8.45 -29.68 -2.11
CA GLY A 266 -7.01 -29.45 -2.01
C GLY A 266 -6.20 -30.76 -2.03
N GLN A 267 -6.67 -31.80 -1.32
CA GLN A 267 -6.04 -33.13 -1.35
C GLN A 267 -6.10 -33.76 -2.73
N LYS A 268 -7.21 -33.62 -3.45
CA LYS A 268 -7.36 -34.14 -4.85
C LYS A 268 -6.43 -33.38 -5.82
N LEU A 269 -6.25 -32.09 -5.67
CA LEU A 269 -5.32 -31.29 -6.48
C LEU A 269 -3.86 -31.70 -6.26
N GLY A 270 -3.51 -32.03 -5.02
CA GLY A 270 -2.12 -32.31 -4.64
C GLY A 270 -1.24 -31.07 -4.58
N VAL A 271 -0.07 -31.20 -3.96
CA VAL A 271 0.84 -30.10 -3.68
C VAL A 271 1.36 -29.43 -4.96
N GLU A 272 1.79 -30.21 -5.94
CA GLU A 272 2.39 -29.70 -7.19
C GLU A 272 1.41 -28.80 -7.95
N THR A 273 0.21 -29.31 -8.19
CA THR A 273 -0.84 -28.57 -8.90
C THR A 273 -1.25 -27.36 -8.11
N TYR A 274 -1.45 -27.50 -6.78
CA TYR A 274 -1.88 -26.38 -5.94
C TYR A 274 -0.87 -25.23 -5.96
N TYR A 275 0.43 -25.52 -5.84
CA TYR A 275 1.48 -24.51 -5.89
C TYR A 275 1.62 -23.85 -7.27
N SER A 276 1.33 -24.60 -8.36
CA SER A 276 1.28 -23.99 -9.69
C SER A 276 0.18 -22.91 -9.78
N TYR A 277 -0.96 -23.11 -9.11
CA TYR A 277 -2.01 -22.09 -9.03
C TYR A 277 -1.64 -20.94 -8.13
N LEU A 278 -0.94 -21.16 -7.00
CA LEU A 278 -0.40 -20.06 -6.18
C LEU A 278 0.51 -19.14 -7.01
N GLU A 279 1.38 -19.72 -7.82
CA GLU A 279 2.25 -18.97 -8.73
C GLU A 279 1.46 -18.25 -9.81
N ARG A 280 0.50 -18.95 -10.45
CA ARG A 280 -0.36 -18.39 -11.49
C ARG A 280 -1.18 -17.20 -10.99
N PHE A 281 -1.68 -17.21 -9.77
CA PHE A 281 -2.38 -16.11 -9.14
C PHE A 281 -1.42 -15.01 -8.59
N GLY A 282 -0.11 -15.27 -8.58
CA GLY A 282 0.91 -14.29 -8.19
C GLY A 282 1.23 -14.24 -6.71
N PHE A 283 0.79 -15.20 -5.90
CA PHE A 283 1.02 -15.18 -4.45
C PHE A 283 2.47 -15.42 -4.03
N LEU A 284 3.26 -16.09 -4.87
CA LEU A 284 4.66 -16.41 -4.55
C LEU A 284 5.62 -15.23 -4.81
N ASN A 285 5.14 -14.11 -5.32
CA ASN A 285 5.90 -12.91 -5.61
C ASN A 285 5.16 -11.65 -5.17
N LYS A 286 5.86 -10.51 -5.17
CA LYS A 286 5.22 -9.19 -5.04
C LYS A 286 4.34 -8.93 -6.25
N THR A 287 3.29 -8.13 -6.09
CA THR A 287 2.40 -7.75 -7.21
C THR A 287 3.08 -6.77 -8.15
N GLY A 288 4.08 -6.04 -7.66
CA GLY A 288 4.81 -5.02 -8.40
C GLY A 288 4.06 -3.68 -8.48
N ILE A 289 3.14 -3.43 -7.53
CA ILE A 289 2.49 -2.13 -7.42
C ILE A 289 3.52 -1.00 -7.35
N ASP A 290 3.21 0.12 -7.93
CA ASP A 290 4.07 1.30 -8.04
C ASP A 290 4.16 2.13 -6.75
N LEU A 291 4.33 1.45 -5.62
CA LEU A 291 4.62 2.03 -4.30
C LEU A 291 5.86 1.38 -3.67
N PRO A 292 6.60 2.11 -2.82
CA PRO A 292 7.66 1.52 -2.01
C PRO A 292 7.09 0.70 -0.85
N GLY A 293 7.86 -0.25 -0.35
CA GLY A 293 7.53 -0.98 0.89
C GLY A 293 6.58 -2.16 0.72
N GLU A 294 6.29 -2.62 -0.51
CA GLU A 294 5.48 -3.81 -0.73
C GLU A 294 6.13 -5.05 -0.10
N ALA A 295 5.38 -5.75 0.74
CA ALA A 295 5.77 -7.04 1.32
C ALA A 295 5.45 -8.20 0.36
N LYS A 296 6.08 -9.32 0.60
CA LYS A 296 5.80 -10.59 -0.07
C LYS A 296 5.00 -11.48 0.87
N GLY A 297 4.04 -12.23 0.35
CA GLY A 297 3.35 -13.27 1.11
C GLY A 297 4.30 -14.33 1.67
N ILE A 298 3.93 -14.94 2.77
CA ILE A 298 4.73 -15.92 3.51
C ILE A 298 4.10 -17.30 3.31
N PHE A 299 4.76 -18.14 2.53
CA PHE A 299 4.34 -19.51 2.25
C PHE A 299 5.41 -20.51 2.69
N LEU A 300 4.98 -21.70 3.08
CA LEU A 300 5.91 -22.80 3.29
C LEU A 300 6.60 -23.16 1.97
N ASP A 301 7.84 -23.60 2.07
CA ASP A 301 8.50 -24.21 0.92
C ASP A 301 7.72 -25.44 0.45
N LYS A 302 7.52 -25.56 -0.86
CA LYS A 302 6.73 -26.63 -1.46
C LYS A 302 7.16 -28.04 -1.00
N SER A 303 8.47 -28.24 -0.80
CA SER A 303 9.03 -29.50 -0.35
C SER A 303 8.67 -29.88 1.09
N LYS A 304 8.21 -28.92 1.89
CA LYS A 304 7.81 -29.09 3.29
C LYS A 304 6.31 -29.22 3.49
N VAL A 305 5.53 -29.18 2.40
CA VAL A 305 4.09 -29.25 2.46
C VAL A 305 3.62 -30.70 2.47
N GLY A 306 3.22 -31.17 3.65
CA GLY A 306 2.55 -32.46 3.80
C GLY A 306 1.04 -32.37 3.64
N PRO A 307 0.34 -33.51 3.81
CA PRO A 307 -1.13 -33.53 3.66
C PRO A 307 -1.89 -32.59 4.60
N VAL A 308 -1.40 -32.38 5.84
CA VAL A 308 -2.04 -31.50 6.82
C VAL A 308 -1.84 -30.02 6.47
N GLU A 309 -0.64 -29.66 6.01
CA GLU A 309 -0.33 -28.31 5.55
C GLU A 309 -1.19 -27.96 4.33
N LEU A 310 -1.26 -28.87 3.33
CA LEU A 310 -2.09 -28.68 2.14
C LEU A 310 -3.58 -28.54 2.52
N ALA A 311 -4.05 -29.31 3.50
CA ALA A 311 -5.41 -29.22 4.01
C ALA A 311 -5.71 -27.81 4.54
N THR A 312 -4.79 -27.21 5.32
CA THR A 312 -4.97 -25.86 5.90
C THR A 312 -4.83 -24.76 4.86
N ILE A 313 -3.89 -24.88 3.93
CA ILE A 313 -3.71 -23.95 2.81
C ILE A 313 -4.99 -23.90 1.95
N SER A 314 -5.67 -25.02 1.72
CA SER A 314 -6.84 -25.09 0.85
C SER A 314 -8.05 -24.26 1.32
N PHE A 315 -8.08 -23.84 2.58
CA PHE A 315 -9.11 -22.93 3.10
C PHE A 315 -8.55 -21.65 3.73
N GLY A 316 -7.28 -21.32 3.43
CA GLY A 316 -6.68 -20.01 3.68
C GLY A 316 -6.04 -19.85 5.05
N GLN A 317 -5.44 -20.90 5.62
CA GLN A 317 -4.74 -20.86 6.91
C GLN A 317 -3.30 -21.38 6.82
N ARG A 318 -2.45 -20.98 7.79
CA ARG A 318 -1.03 -21.33 7.93
C ARG A 318 -0.11 -20.77 6.83
N PHE A 319 -0.52 -19.69 6.22
CA PHE A 319 0.30 -18.85 5.35
C PHE A 319 -0.24 -17.43 5.41
N GLU A 320 0.53 -16.47 4.97
CA GLU A 320 0.13 -15.09 5.00
C GLU A 320 0.26 -14.44 3.62
N VAL A 321 -0.65 -13.51 3.32
CA VAL A 321 -0.69 -12.73 2.08
C VAL A 321 -0.98 -11.28 2.39
N THR A 322 -0.61 -10.38 1.49
CA THR A 322 -0.99 -8.97 1.62
C THR A 322 -2.40 -8.71 1.05
N PRO A 323 -3.11 -7.68 1.55
CA PRO A 323 -4.39 -7.26 0.98
C PRO A 323 -4.32 -6.99 -0.52
N ILE A 324 -3.23 -6.39 -1.01
CA ILE A 324 -3.05 -6.15 -2.45
C ILE A 324 -2.93 -7.43 -3.26
N GLN A 325 -2.31 -8.49 -2.72
CA GLN A 325 -2.27 -9.81 -3.37
C GLN A 325 -3.67 -10.43 -3.44
N MET A 326 -4.47 -10.28 -2.37
CA MET A 326 -5.83 -10.81 -2.34
C MET A 326 -6.74 -10.12 -3.36
N ILE A 327 -6.74 -8.79 -3.42
CA ILE A 327 -7.57 -8.08 -4.40
C ILE A 327 -7.12 -8.37 -5.84
N THR A 328 -5.81 -8.52 -6.08
CA THR A 328 -5.28 -8.91 -7.39
C THR A 328 -5.78 -10.28 -7.82
N MET A 329 -5.84 -11.25 -6.90
CA MET A 329 -6.39 -12.58 -7.16
C MET A 329 -7.89 -12.52 -7.50
N VAL A 330 -8.67 -11.81 -6.69
CA VAL A 330 -10.12 -11.66 -6.92
C VAL A 330 -10.39 -10.95 -8.25
N SER A 331 -9.63 -9.89 -8.55
CA SER A 331 -9.70 -9.18 -9.83
C SER A 331 -9.32 -10.06 -11.01
N THR A 332 -8.36 -10.97 -10.87
CA THR A 332 -8.00 -11.95 -11.89
C THR A 332 -9.20 -12.85 -12.25
N ILE A 333 -9.92 -13.34 -11.24
CA ILE A 333 -11.12 -14.16 -11.46
C ILE A 333 -12.21 -13.32 -12.14
N ALA A 334 -12.48 -12.11 -11.65
CA ALA A 334 -13.46 -11.19 -12.21
C ALA A 334 -13.14 -10.81 -13.68
N ASN A 335 -11.85 -10.75 -14.03
CA ASN A 335 -11.34 -10.43 -15.37
C ASN A 335 -11.07 -11.67 -16.23
N LYS A 336 -11.84 -12.73 -16.01
CA LYS A 336 -11.79 -13.96 -16.83
C LYS A 336 -10.40 -14.61 -16.90
N GLY A 337 -9.65 -14.57 -15.81
CA GLY A 337 -8.32 -15.14 -15.67
C GLY A 337 -7.16 -14.22 -16.08
N LYS A 338 -7.42 -13.03 -16.59
CA LYS A 338 -6.37 -12.05 -16.94
C LYS A 338 -5.92 -11.33 -15.68
N ARG A 339 -4.67 -11.52 -15.28
CA ARG A 339 -4.07 -10.86 -14.12
C ARG A 339 -3.42 -9.56 -14.53
N MET A 340 -4.05 -8.46 -14.12
CA MET A 340 -3.49 -7.12 -14.32
C MET A 340 -2.57 -6.74 -13.14
N LYS A 341 -1.48 -6.05 -13.44
CA LYS A 341 -0.60 -5.46 -12.44
C LYS A 341 -1.32 -4.29 -11.77
N PRO A 342 -1.45 -4.28 -10.42
CA PRO A 342 -2.03 -3.14 -9.73
C PRO A 342 -1.15 -1.90 -9.91
N ARG A 343 -1.78 -0.75 -10.18
CA ARG A 343 -1.08 0.52 -10.38
C ARG A 343 -1.85 1.70 -9.79
N LEU A 344 -1.11 2.70 -9.35
CA LEU A 344 -1.60 3.96 -8.80
C LEU A 344 -1.31 5.15 -9.73
N VAL A 345 -0.36 5.00 -10.63
CA VAL A 345 0.01 6.06 -11.60
C VAL A 345 -0.34 5.60 -13.00
N LYS A 346 -1.11 6.45 -13.71
CA LYS A 346 -1.52 6.21 -15.10
C LYS A 346 -0.81 7.11 -16.10
N GLY A 347 0.01 8.06 -15.65
CA GLY A 347 0.77 8.92 -16.54
C GLY A 347 1.50 10.03 -15.80
N THR A 348 2.25 10.81 -16.57
CA THR A 348 2.93 12.03 -16.13
C THR A 348 2.45 13.22 -16.95
N ILE A 349 2.58 14.41 -16.40
CA ILE A 349 2.31 15.67 -17.11
C ILE A 349 3.57 16.54 -17.06
N ASN A 350 4.02 16.98 -18.22
CA ASN A 350 5.14 17.92 -18.33
C ASN A 350 4.73 19.27 -17.76
N SER A 351 5.49 19.77 -16.77
CA SER A 351 5.17 21.01 -16.06
C SER A 351 5.28 22.27 -16.95
N VAL A 352 6.04 22.22 -18.03
CA VAL A 352 6.26 23.35 -18.93
C VAL A 352 5.30 23.33 -20.12
N THR A 353 5.15 22.17 -20.78
CA THR A 353 4.35 22.05 -22.02
C THR A 353 2.91 21.64 -21.75
N GLY A 354 2.60 21.07 -20.58
CA GLY A 354 1.31 20.47 -20.27
C GLY A 354 1.05 19.14 -21.00
N GLU A 355 2.04 18.62 -21.71
CA GLU A 355 1.92 17.35 -22.45
C GLU A 355 1.79 16.18 -21.45
N ILE A 356 0.86 15.27 -21.77
CA ILE A 356 0.58 14.09 -20.94
C ILE A 356 1.20 12.86 -21.63
N GLU A 357 2.00 12.13 -20.87
CA GLU A 357 2.48 10.80 -21.22
C GLU A 357 1.66 9.76 -20.45
N GLU A 358 0.85 8.97 -21.15
CA GLU A 358 0.04 7.92 -20.53
C GLU A 358 0.78 6.58 -20.47
N PHE A 359 0.73 5.93 -19.32
CA PHE A 359 1.25 4.58 -19.11
C PHE A 359 0.16 3.55 -19.40
N GLN A 360 0.49 2.53 -20.20
CA GLN A 360 -0.45 1.49 -20.55
C GLN A 360 -0.60 0.46 -19.41
N PRO A 361 -1.81 -0.10 -19.20
CA PRO A 361 -2.02 -1.19 -18.27
C PRO A 361 -1.18 -2.42 -18.66
N GLU A 362 -0.59 -3.07 -17.65
CA GLU A 362 0.24 -4.26 -17.84
C GLU A 362 -0.55 -5.52 -17.45
N CYS A 363 -0.75 -6.43 -18.43
CA CYS A 363 -1.28 -7.75 -18.16
C CYS A 363 -0.10 -8.69 -17.88
N THR A 364 -0.02 -9.23 -16.67
CA THR A 364 1.08 -10.10 -16.25
C THR A 364 0.80 -11.58 -16.52
N ARG A 365 -0.46 -11.92 -16.89
CA ARG A 365 -0.85 -13.25 -17.30
C ARG A 365 -2.19 -13.23 -18.03
#